data_59408fe2886b4fa0c16dcaa66fbd16ab
#
_entry.id   59408fe2886b4fa0c16dcaa66fbd16ab
#
_cell.length_a   1.000
_cell.length_b   1.000
_cell.length_c   1.000
_cell.angle_alpha   90.00
_cell.angle_beta   90.00
_cell.angle_gamma   90.00
#
_symmetry.space_group_name_H-M   'P 1'
#
loop_
_entity.id
_entity.type
_entity.pdbx_description
1 polymer ?
#
loop_
_entity_poly.entity_id
_entity_poly.type
_entity_poly.pdbx_seq_one_letter_code
_entity_poly.pdbx_strand_id
1 'polypeptide(L)'
;MTDSPNAAFSYGARSQLARELTGIWHNRFFSRWSVVAGTTEIGEPMTFYSPDHPAPLTPGELWSSGLTSLEEAKRLGFIGICDTTDNRLPECEAWMAENAKDAEQVAVTTQRFFKGHPGPATTWKIYIEPPAK
;
A
#
# COMPACT_ATOMS: atom_id res chain seq x y z
N MET A 1 -15.00 3.79 -23.14
CA MET A 1 -14.35 3.33 -22.92
C MET A 1 -14.26 2.17 -22.39
N THR A 2 -13.98 1.54 -22.65
CA THR A 2 -14.04 0.28 -22.15
C THR A 2 -12.82 -0.08 -21.45
N ASP A 3 -12.93 -0.78 -20.42
CA ASP A 3 -11.81 -1.22 -19.68
C ASP A 3 -11.05 -2.26 -20.43
N SER A 4 -9.76 -2.03 -20.59
CA SER A 4 -8.90 -3.04 -21.14
C SER A 4 -8.70 -4.17 -20.12
N PRO A 5 -8.34 -5.38 -20.56
CA PRO A 5 -8.02 -6.44 -19.62
C PRO A 5 -6.92 -6.07 -18.63
N ASN A 6 -5.96 -5.24 -19.06
CA ASN A 6 -4.89 -4.80 -18.17
C ASN A 6 -5.43 -3.92 -17.04
N ALA A 7 -6.37 -3.04 -17.34
CA ALA A 7 -6.99 -2.22 -16.30
C ALA A 7 -7.74 -3.07 -15.30
N ALA A 8 -8.48 -4.08 -15.77
CA ALA A 8 -9.23 -4.97 -14.90
C ALA A 8 -8.29 -5.75 -13.97
N PHE A 9 -7.18 -6.25 -14.49
CA PHE A 9 -6.19 -6.95 -13.66
C PHE A 9 -5.58 -6.01 -12.63
N SER A 10 -5.30 -4.76 -13.02
CA SER A 10 -4.69 -3.80 -12.12
C SER A 10 -5.60 -3.48 -10.93
N TYR A 11 -6.87 -3.19 -11.19
CA TYR A 11 -7.82 -2.91 -10.10
C TYR A 11 -8.03 -4.13 -9.21
N GLY A 12 -8.14 -5.31 -9.81
CA GLY A 12 -8.33 -6.53 -9.05
C GLY A 12 -7.17 -6.83 -8.13
N ALA A 13 -5.94 -6.60 -8.62
CA ALA A 13 -4.75 -6.82 -7.82
C ALA A 13 -4.70 -5.88 -6.63
N ARG A 14 -5.09 -4.61 -6.81
CA ARG A 14 -5.09 -3.64 -5.72
C ARG A 14 -6.17 -3.94 -4.68
N SER A 15 -7.33 -4.41 -5.11
CA SER A 15 -8.39 -4.83 -4.19
C SER A 15 -7.93 -6.02 -3.34
N GLN A 16 -7.30 -6.99 -3.98
CA GLN A 16 -6.76 -8.15 -3.27
C GLN A 16 -5.67 -7.73 -2.29
N LEU A 17 -4.78 -6.82 -2.72
CA LEU A 17 -3.73 -6.30 -1.87
C LEU A 17 -4.31 -5.62 -0.64
N ALA A 18 -5.34 -4.79 -0.82
CA ALA A 18 -5.97 -4.09 0.29
C ALA A 18 -6.51 -5.07 1.34
N ARG A 19 -7.15 -6.14 0.89
CA ARG A 19 -7.69 -7.15 1.81
C ARG A 19 -6.58 -7.86 2.56
N GLU A 20 -5.51 -8.23 1.87
CA GLU A 20 -4.41 -8.94 2.50
C GLU A 20 -3.69 -8.06 3.53
N LEU A 21 -3.43 -6.81 3.18
CA LEU A 21 -2.73 -5.90 4.09
C LEU A 21 -3.58 -5.56 5.30
N THR A 22 -4.88 -5.40 5.13
CA THR A 22 -5.79 -5.18 6.25
C THR A 22 -5.72 -6.36 7.23
N GLY A 23 -5.74 -7.58 6.69
CA GLY A 23 -5.62 -8.79 7.51
C GLY A 23 -4.28 -8.88 8.24
N ILE A 24 -3.19 -8.54 7.54
CA ILE A 24 -1.87 -8.54 8.13
C ILE A 24 -1.81 -7.55 9.29
N TRP A 25 -2.33 -6.34 9.10
CA TRP A 25 -2.34 -5.33 10.15
C TRP A 25 -3.11 -5.80 11.38
N HIS A 26 -4.30 -6.36 11.17
CA HIS A 26 -5.13 -6.81 12.29
C HIS A 26 -4.55 -8.02 13.01
N ASN A 27 -3.70 -8.79 12.35
CA ASN A 27 -3.00 -9.90 13.01
C ASN A 27 -1.88 -9.42 13.94
N ARG A 28 -1.41 -8.20 13.74
CA ARG A 28 -0.28 -7.68 14.50
C ARG A 28 -0.67 -6.62 15.53
N PHE A 29 -1.73 -5.88 15.24
CA PHE A 29 -2.10 -4.72 16.06
C PHE A 29 -3.60 -4.71 16.32
N PHE A 30 -3.98 -4.16 17.46
CA PHE A 30 -5.39 -4.06 17.82
C PHE A 30 -6.06 -2.82 17.24
N SER A 31 -5.28 -1.88 16.75
CA SER A 31 -5.80 -0.64 16.17
C SER A 31 -6.18 -0.82 14.71
N ARG A 32 -6.97 0.13 14.20
CA ARG A 32 -7.31 0.19 12.78
C ARG A 32 -6.05 0.51 11.97
N TRP A 33 -5.97 -0.02 10.75
CA TRP A 33 -4.94 0.40 9.81
C TRP A 33 -5.28 1.82 9.35
N SER A 34 -4.55 2.80 9.87
CA SER A 34 -4.91 4.21 9.75
C SER A 34 -4.20 4.95 8.62
N VAL A 35 -3.02 4.51 8.21
CA VAL A 35 -2.21 5.23 7.22
C VAL A 35 -1.57 4.25 6.24
N VAL A 36 -1.61 4.59 4.97
CA VAL A 36 -0.90 3.86 3.91
C VAL A 36 0.08 4.81 3.23
N ALA A 37 1.34 4.40 3.13
CA ALA A 37 2.38 5.20 2.46
C ALA A 37 2.71 4.58 1.11
N GLY A 38 2.77 5.41 0.06
CA GLY A 38 3.05 4.96 -1.29
C GLY A 38 2.69 6.04 -2.28
N THR A 39 2.72 5.68 -3.57
CA THR A 39 2.27 6.62 -4.59
C THR A 39 0.75 6.75 -4.56
N THR A 40 0.23 7.79 -5.19
CA THR A 40 -1.21 8.01 -5.27
C THR A 40 -1.92 6.81 -5.90
N GLU A 41 -1.30 6.21 -6.90
CA GLU A 41 -1.87 5.06 -7.60
C GLU A 41 -2.04 3.84 -6.70
N ILE A 42 -1.30 3.80 -5.60
CA ILE A 42 -1.40 2.70 -4.62
C ILE A 42 -2.24 3.14 -3.43
N GLY A 43 -1.98 4.35 -2.92
CA GLY A 43 -2.63 4.82 -1.69
C GLY A 43 -4.13 4.97 -1.82
N GLU A 44 -4.59 5.58 -2.91
CA GLU A 44 -6.03 5.79 -3.10
C GLU A 44 -6.82 4.49 -3.18
N PRO A 45 -6.36 3.48 -3.96
CA PRO A 45 -7.06 2.19 -3.94
C PRO A 45 -7.10 1.54 -2.56
N MET A 46 -6.03 1.67 -1.76
CA MET A 46 -6.03 1.12 -0.40
C MET A 46 -7.10 1.78 0.45
N THR A 47 -7.21 3.11 0.37
CA THR A 47 -8.23 3.86 1.09
C THR A 47 -9.63 3.40 0.69
N PHE A 48 -9.82 3.16 -0.59
CA PHE A 48 -11.13 2.79 -1.12
C PHE A 48 -11.49 1.34 -0.81
N TYR A 49 -10.55 0.40 -1.00
CA TYR A 49 -10.86 -1.02 -0.91
C TYR A 49 -10.69 -1.62 0.47
N SER A 50 -9.89 -1.02 1.35
CA SER A 50 -9.75 -1.53 2.71
C SER A 50 -10.94 -1.10 3.55
N PRO A 51 -11.55 -2.00 4.33
CA PRO A 51 -12.60 -1.60 5.27
C PRO A 51 -12.11 -0.62 6.32
N ASP A 52 -10.81 -0.54 6.56
CA ASP A 52 -10.23 0.41 7.52
C ASP A 52 -10.06 1.80 6.94
N HIS A 53 -10.17 1.95 5.62
CA HIS A 53 -10.02 3.23 4.92
C HIS A 53 -8.79 4.03 5.36
N PRO A 54 -7.58 3.47 5.22
CA PRO A 54 -6.38 4.18 5.66
C PRO A 54 -6.18 5.47 4.86
N ALA A 55 -5.71 6.52 5.54
CA ALA A 55 -5.42 7.79 4.89
C ALA A 55 -4.12 7.69 4.11
N PRO A 56 -4.07 8.21 2.87
CA PRO A 56 -2.85 8.11 2.08
C PRO A 56 -1.79 9.11 2.53
N LEU A 57 -0.56 8.65 2.59
CA LEU A 57 0.63 9.48 2.75
C LEU A 57 1.49 9.26 1.51
N THR A 58 1.62 10.29 0.68
CA THR A 58 2.27 10.17 -0.61
C THR A 58 3.59 10.93 -0.60
N PRO A 59 4.72 10.24 -0.45
CA PRO A 59 6.01 10.90 -0.36
C PRO A 59 6.30 11.78 -1.59
N GLY A 60 6.77 12.98 -1.34
CA GLY A 60 7.15 13.89 -2.41
C GLY A 60 6.01 14.64 -3.07
N GLU A 61 4.78 14.42 -2.66
CA GLU A 61 3.63 15.11 -3.22
C GLU A 61 3.07 16.10 -2.20
N LEU A 62 3.25 17.38 -2.47
CA LEU A 62 2.92 18.43 -1.50
C LEU A 62 1.44 18.51 -1.18
N TRP A 63 0.61 18.27 -2.18
CA TRP A 63 -0.84 18.40 -2.00
C TRP A 63 -1.44 17.31 -1.11
N SER A 64 -0.74 16.21 -0.94
CA SER A 64 -1.24 15.14 -0.09
C SER A 64 -1.01 15.41 1.39
N SER A 65 -0.15 16.35 1.72
CA SER A 65 0.25 16.59 3.10
C SER A 65 -0.87 17.13 3.97
N GLY A 66 -1.92 17.67 3.38
CA GLY A 66 -3.04 18.19 4.15
C GLY A 66 -3.87 17.10 4.83
N LEU A 67 -3.73 15.85 4.42
CA LEU A 67 -4.52 14.75 4.96
C LEU A 67 -3.80 14.00 6.08
N THR A 68 -2.51 13.77 5.91
CA THR A 68 -1.72 13.03 6.89
C THR A 68 -0.30 13.53 6.86
N SER A 69 0.24 13.85 8.02
CA SER A 69 1.66 14.23 8.13
C SER A 69 2.48 12.98 8.42
N LEU A 70 3.78 13.07 8.15
CA LEU A 70 4.70 11.99 8.49
C LEU A 70 4.75 11.74 9.99
N GLU A 71 4.68 12.79 10.81
CA GLU A 71 4.65 12.64 12.26
C GLU A 71 3.44 11.84 12.70
N GLU A 72 2.27 12.17 12.17
CA GLU A 72 1.05 11.45 12.50
C GLU A 72 1.11 10.01 12.03
N ALA A 73 1.67 9.78 10.83
CA ALA A 73 1.84 8.44 10.31
C ALA A 73 2.73 7.60 11.23
N LYS A 74 3.82 8.16 11.71
CA LYS A 74 4.72 7.44 12.62
C LYS A 74 4.05 7.16 13.97
N ARG A 75 3.22 8.09 14.43
CA ARG A 75 2.51 7.91 15.68
C ARG A 75 1.48 6.79 15.60
N LEU A 76 0.73 6.74 14.52
CA LEU A 76 -0.34 5.76 14.32
C LEU A 76 0.18 4.42 13.78
N GLY A 77 1.37 4.42 13.21
CA GLY A 77 1.86 3.30 12.45
C GLY A 77 1.29 3.30 11.04
N PHE A 78 1.97 2.65 10.12
CA PHE A 78 1.51 2.63 8.72
C PHE A 78 2.02 1.41 7.99
N ILE A 79 1.42 1.14 6.84
CA ILE A 79 1.95 0.17 5.90
C ILE A 79 2.47 0.95 4.70
N GLY A 80 3.75 0.75 4.38
CA GLY A 80 4.36 1.30 3.17
C GLY A 80 4.34 0.26 2.07
N ILE A 81 4.08 0.70 0.84
CA ILE A 81 3.95 -0.19 -0.30
C ILE A 81 4.83 0.30 -1.44
N CYS A 82 5.74 -0.56 -1.90
CA CYS A 82 6.57 -0.28 -3.06
C CYS A 82 6.26 -1.31 -4.15
N ASP A 83 5.89 -0.81 -5.33
CA ASP A 83 5.60 -1.65 -6.49
C ASP A 83 6.90 -2.04 -7.15
N THR A 84 7.20 -3.34 -7.22
CA THR A 84 8.46 -3.81 -7.79
C THR A 84 8.55 -3.62 -9.30
N THR A 85 7.43 -3.30 -9.96
CA THR A 85 7.42 -3.04 -11.40
C THR A 85 7.49 -1.56 -11.74
N ASP A 86 7.43 -0.67 -10.73
CA ASP A 86 7.46 0.77 -10.94
C ASP A 86 8.90 1.22 -11.13
N ASN A 87 9.13 2.15 -12.08
CA ASN A 87 10.48 2.68 -12.29
C ASN A 87 10.93 3.60 -11.14
N ARG A 88 10.02 3.95 -10.24
CA ARG A 88 10.35 4.73 -9.04
C ARG A 88 10.67 3.84 -7.84
N LEU A 89 10.81 2.54 -8.05
CA LEU A 89 11.10 1.61 -6.97
C LEU A 89 12.31 2.04 -6.12
N PRO A 90 13.45 2.47 -6.70
CA PRO A 90 14.57 2.90 -5.87
C PRO A 90 14.24 4.08 -4.96
N GLU A 91 13.43 5.02 -5.44
CA GLU A 91 13.00 6.15 -4.61
C GLU A 91 12.09 5.70 -3.48
N CYS A 92 11.18 4.77 -3.77
CA CYS A 92 10.29 4.21 -2.76
C CYS A 92 11.08 3.48 -1.68
N GLU A 93 12.01 2.64 -2.08
CA GLU A 93 12.84 1.90 -1.13
C GLU A 93 13.71 2.83 -0.28
N ALA A 94 14.25 3.89 -0.88
CA ALA A 94 15.05 4.87 -0.14
C ALA A 94 14.20 5.60 0.90
N TRP A 95 12.99 6.00 0.53
CA TRP A 95 12.08 6.66 1.46
C TRP A 95 11.74 5.74 2.64
N MET A 96 11.47 4.47 2.35
CA MET A 96 11.16 3.51 3.41
C MET A 96 12.36 3.28 4.33
N ALA A 97 13.56 3.19 3.77
CA ALA A 97 14.77 3.01 4.56
C ALA A 97 14.97 4.18 5.52
N GLU A 98 14.59 5.39 5.11
CA GLU A 98 14.74 6.57 5.94
C GLU A 98 13.61 6.73 6.95
N ASN A 99 12.38 6.43 6.55
CA ASN A 99 11.19 6.77 7.35
C ASN A 99 10.48 5.58 7.99
N ALA A 100 10.85 4.38 7.62
CA ALA A 100 10.27 3.14 8.17
C ALA A 100 11.37 2.20 8.64
N LYS A 101 12.26 2.73 9.47
CA LYS A 101 13.47 2.00 9.89
C LYS A 101 13.16 0.77 10.73
N ASP A 102 12.10 0.82 11.51
CA ASP A 102 11.71 -0.28 12.38
C ASP A 102 10.66 -1.18 11.74
N ALA A 103 10.37 -0.96 10.48
CA ALA A 103 9.31 -1.70 9.79
C ALA A 103 9.70 -3.16 9.56
N GLU A 104 8.70 -4.02 9.73
CA GLU A 104 8.80 -5.39 9.28
C GLU A 104 8.64 -5.40 7.75
N GLN A 105 9.55 -6.05 7.06
CA GLN A 105 9.48 -6.13 5.60
C GLN A 105 8.93 -7.48 5.18
N VAL A 106 7.89 -7.47 4.37
CA VAL A 106 7.32 -8.69 3.81
C VAL A 106 7.08 -8.48 2.32
N ALA A 107 6.99 -9.56 1.57
CA ALA A 107 6.61 -9.51 0.17
C ALA A 107 5.22 -10.11 0.02
N VAL A 108 4.36 -9.43 -0.72
CA VAL A 108 3.02 -9.92 -1.01
C VAL A 108 2.88 -10.02 -2.52
N THR A 109 2.41 -11.15 -3.01
CA THR A 109 2.16 -11.35 -4.42
C THR A 109 0.68 -11.50 -4.64
N THR A 110 0.15 -10.69 -5.56
CA THR A 110 -1.25 -10.76 -5.93
C THR A 110 -1.36 -11.21 -7.38
N GLN A 111 -2.41 -11.95 -7.69
CA GLN A 111 -2.66 -12.38 -9.05
C GLN A 111 -4.15 -12.37 -9.29
N ARG A 112 -4.56 -11.76 -10.39
CA ARG A 112 -5.95 -11.66 -10.77
C ARG A 112 -6.25 -12.64 -11.90
N PHE A 113 -7.42 -13.26 -11.84
CA PHE A 113 -7.90 -14.10 -12.92
C PHE A 113 -8.91 -13.32 -13.74
N PHE A 114 -8.89 -13.53 -15.05
CA PHE A 114 -9.85 -12.91 -15.96
C PHE A 114 -10.50 -14.01 -16.76
N LYS A 115 -11.83 -14.17 -16.59
CA LYS A 115 -12.61 -15.23 -17.24
C LYS A 115 -11.96 -16.61 -17.04
N GLY A 116 -11.49 -16.89 -15.83
CA GLY A 116 -10.86 -18.17 -15.52
C GLY A 116 -9.42 -18.31 -15.95
N HIS A 117 -8.85 -17.32 -16.62
CA HIS A 117 -7.44 -17.34 -17.03
C HIS A 117 -6.60 -16.53 -16.06
N PRO A 118 -5.41 -17.01 -15.68
CA PRO A 118 -4.55 -16.26 -14.78
C PRO A 118 -3.99 -15.02 -15.48
N GLY A 119 -4.06 -13.87 -14.79
CA GLY A 119 -3.42 -12.65 -15.22
C GLY A 119 -2.00 -12.57 -14.70
N PRO A 120 -1.32 -11.46 -14.95
CA PRO A 120 0.04 -11.28 -14.44
C PRO A 120 0.05 -11.20 -12.93
N ALA A 121 1.06 -11.82 -12.32
CA ALA A 121 1.29 -11.70 -10.89
C ALA A 121 2.09 -10.43 -10.62
N THR A 122 1.76 -9.75 -9.54
CA THR A 122 2.48 -8.55 -9.10
C THR A 122 3.00 -8.78 -7.69
N THR A 123 4.29 -8.54 -7.50
CA THR A 123 4.90 -8.64 -6.18
C THR A 123 5.10 -7.24 -5.63
N TRP A 124 4.68 -7.07 -4.39
CA TRP A 124 4.75 -5.79 -3.69
C TRP A 124 5.71 -5.91 -2.52
N LYS A 125 6.57 -4.91 -2.33
CA LYS A 125 7.39 -4.82 -1.14
C LYS A 125 6.62 -4.06 -0.08
N ILE A 126 6.41 -4.68 1.04
CA ILE A 126 5.54 -4.17 2.10
C ILE A 126 6.37 -3.87 3.34
N TYR A 127 6.17 -2.69 3.91
CA TYR A 127 6.86 -2.23 5.10
C TYR A 127 5.81 -1.93 6.17
N ILE A 128 5.81 -2.70 7.24
CA ILE A 128 4.82 -2.57 8.30
C ILE A 128 5.48 -1.85 9.46
N GLU A 129 5.19 -0.55 9.59
CA GLU A 129 5.75 0.28 10.64
C GLU A 129 4.79 0.27 11.82
N PRO A 130 5.21 -0.23 13.00
CA PRO A 130 4.30 -0.30 14.15
C PRO A 130 3.95 1.08 14.68
N PRO A 131 2.78 1.19 15.33
CA PRO A 131 2.44 2.44 16.02
C PRO A 131 3.48 2.78 17.07
N ALA A 132 3.71 4.07 17.29
CA ALA A 132 4.61 4.53 18.33
C ALA A 132 4.04 4.16 19.70
N LYS A 133 4.93 3.84 20.61
CA LYS A 133 4.52 3.50 21.97
C LYS A 133 4.26 4.72 22.82
#